data_8bb588551405c91094118696eb068490
#
_entry.id   8bb588551405c91094118696eb068490
#
_cell.length_a   1.000
_cell.length_b   1.000
_cell.length_c   1.000
_cell.angle_alpha   90.00
_cell.angle_beta   90.00
_cell.angle_gamma   90.00
#
_symmetry.space_group_name_H-M   'P 1'
#
loop_
_entity.id
_entity.type
_entity.pdbx_description
1 polymer ?
#
loop_
_entity_poly.entity_id
_entity_poly.type
_entity_poly.pdbx_seq_one_letter_code
_entity_poly.pdbx_strand_id
1 'polypeptide(L)'
;ALLFYPYESIDPFLQLLKEASRDKDVVSIKITVYRLAKNSKIIRHLVAAAENGKEVTVLMELRARFDEQNNIAYAELLENSGCTVLYGIENYKVHSKLCLITRKKKNQLQYFTQIGTGNYNEKTSEQYTDYSYLTAREGIGIDAVNFFQNMAIGQLQGTYEHLLVAPHTLKTQVLAMIDTEIEKARNQQPAEILMKLNSLTDRKIIDRLQEASSAGVQVRLIIRGICCLLPGIPGYTEHVEVHSIVGRYLEHARVYCFGSGPYQRIFISSADMMTRNTEKRVEVACPIYEERLKQRILSDLRIMWSDNVKARRLQSDGSYARLEQSGERIDSQEQLMRTAILAAEDASRKQSEEKESLWERVHHRLFSQKK
;
A
#
# COMPACT_ATOMS: atom_id res chain seq x y z
N ALA A 1 -7.76 -8.43 -3.94
CA ALA A 1 -6.73 -8.35 -4.98
C ALA A 1 -5.61 -7.42 -4.52
N LEU A 2 -4.41 -7.60 -5.06
CA LEU A 2 -3.25 -6.76 -4.81
C LEU A 2 -2.63 -6.40 -6.16
N LEU A 3 -2.44 -5.12 -6.41
CA LEU A 3 -1.72 -4.60 -7.57
C LEU A 3 -0.38 -4.03 -7.11
N PHE A 4 0.65 -4.18 -7.93
CA PHE A 4 1.98 -3.64 -7.66
C PHE A 4 2.44 -2.76 -8.82
N TYR A 5 2.26 -1.45 -8.68
CA TYR A 5 2.71 -0.46 -9.67
C TYR A 5 4.24 -0.36 -9.69
N PRO A 6 4.87 0.00 -10.80
CA PRO A 6 4.33 0.14 -12.15
C PRO A 6 4.28 -1.18 -12.94
N TYR A 7 4.61 -2.31 -12.30
CA TYR A 7 4.65 -3.63 -12.92
C TYR A 7 3.26 -4.10 -13.36
N GLU A 8 2.23 -3.63 -12.66
CA GLU A 8 0.82 -3.80 -13.01
C GLU A 8 0.15 -2.44 -13.17
N SER A 9 -0.93 -2.39 -13.97
CA SER A 9 -1.66 -1.15 -14.24
C SER A 9 -2.55 -0.71 -13.07
N ILE A 10 -2.77 0.60 -12.96
CA ILE A 10 -3.81 1.20 -12.09
C ILE A 10 -5.23 1.00 -12.66
N ASP A 11 -5.36 0.60 -13.93
CA ASP A 11 -6.66 0.51 -14.61
C ASP A 11 -7.70 -0.36 -13.90
N PRO A 12 -7.38 -1.49 -13.23
CA PRO A 12 -8.37 -2.24 -12.46
C PRO A 12 -9.04 -1.40 -11.36
N PHE A 13 -8.31 -0.51 -10.68
CA PHE A 13 -8.89 0.40 -9.70
C PHE A 13 -9.75 1.49 -10.38
N LEU A 14 -9.29 2.05 -11.50
CA LEU A 14 -10.06 3.03 -12.27
C LEU A 14 -11.36 2.41 -12.81
N GLN A 15 -11.32 1.17 -13.28
CA GLN A 15 -12.49 0.43 -13.74
C GLN A 15 -13.49 0.17 -12.60
N LEU A 16 -12.98 -0.21 -11.40
CA LEU A 16 -13.81 -0.37 -10.21
C LEU A 16 -14.56 0.93 -9.87
N LEU A 17 -13.89 2.08 -9.88
CA LEU A 17 -14.55 3.38 -9.66
C LEU A 17 -15.57 3.70 -10.74
N LYS A 18 -15.25 3.43 -12.01
CA LYS A 18 -16.17 3.62 -13.15
C LYS A 18 -17.43 2.76 -13.01
N GLU A 19 -17.28 1.50 -12.64
CA GLU A 19 -18.41 0.60 -12.40
C GLU A 19 -19.23 1.05 -11.19
N ALA A 20 -18.56 1.38 -10.08
CA ALA A 20 -19.22 1.91 -8.89
C ALA A 20 -20.01 3.19 -9.16
N SER A 21 -19.54 4.08 -10.05
CA SER A 21 -20.26 5.29 -10.42
C SER A 21 -21.61 5.01 -11.11
N ARG A 22 -21.78 3.83 -11.72
CA ARG A 22 -22.97 3.43 -12.49
C ARG A 22 -23.85 2.39 -11.81
N ASP A 23 -23.28 1.60 -10.89
CA ASP A 23 -23.99 0.54 -10.18
C ASP A 23 -25.07 1.15 -9.27
N LYS A 24 -26.35 0.85 -9.54
CA LYS A 24 -27.50 1.34 -8.76
C LYS A 24 -27.53 0.88 -7.32
N ASP A 25 -26.84 -0.22 -7.00
CA ASP A 25 -26.73 -0.74 -5.63
C ASP A 25 -25.63 -0.01 -4.83
N VAL A 26 -24.71 0.72 -5.47
CA VAL A 26 -23.71 1.55 -4.78
C VAL A 26 -24.39 2.80 -4.24
N VAL A 27 -24.27 3.02 -2.93
CA VAL A 27 -24.88 4.14 -2.21
C VAL A 27 -23.89 5.26 -1.90
N SER A 28 -22.61 4.92 -1.66
CA SER A 28 -21.59 5.94 -1.39
C SER A 28 -20.20 5.56 -1.87
N ILE A 29 -19.40 6.60 -2.18
CA ILE A 29 -17.96 6.50 -2.45
C ILE A 29 -17.26 7.55 -1.60
N LYS A 30 -16.30 7.11 -0.75
CA LYS A 30 -15.49 7.99 0.08
C LYS A 30 -14.02 7.77 -0.23
N ILE A 31 -13.25 8.85 -0.46
CA ILE A 31 -11.85 8.75 -0.89
C ILE A 31 -11.00 9.86 -0.31
N THR A 32 -9.74 9.53 0.04
CA THR A 32 -8.72 10.52 0.41
C THR A 32 -7.94 10.94 -0.83
N VAL A 33 -7.65 12.23 -0.97
CA VAL A 33 -6.89 12.76 -2.10
C VAL A 33 -5.74 13.63 -1.61
N TYR A 34 -4.51 13.28 -2.04
CA TYR A 34 -3.32 14.07 -1.78
C TYR A 34 -2.77 14.69 -3.07
N ARG A 35 -2.57 13.89 -4.11
CA ARG A 35 -2.07 14.29 -5.44
C ARG A 35 -2.81 13.56 -6.53
N LEU A 36 -3.22 14.30 -7.55
CA LEU A 36 -3.93 13.79 -8.73
C LEU A 36 -3.16 14.14 -10.00
N ALA A 37 -3.36 13.35 -11.05
CA ALA A 37 -2.91 13.71 -12.38
C ALA A 37 -3.74 14.88 -12.96
N LYS A 38 -3.15 15.65 -13.87
CA LYS A 38 -3.93 16.56 -14.71
C LYS A 38 -4.91 15.74 -15.56
N ASN A 39 -6.17 16.16 -15.62
CA ASN A 39 -7.26 15.42 -16.29
C ASN A 39 -7.53 14.03 -15.69
N SER A 40 -7.46 13.91 -14.35
CA SER A 40 -7.62 12.67 -13.62
C SER A 40 -8.92 11.94 -13.98
N LYS A 41 -8.79 10.64 -14.33
CA LYS A 41 -9.93 9.74 -14.53
C LYS A 41 -10.69 9.50 -13.23
N ILE A 42 -9.99 9.53 -12.09
CA ILE A 42 -10.58 9.36 -10.75
C ILE A 42 -11.61 10.47 -10.50
N ILE A 43 -11.23 11.74 -10.69
CA ILE A 43 -12.16 12.87 -10.54
C ILE A 43 -13.37 12.72 -11.44
N ARG A 44 -13.18 12.35 -12.71
CA ARG A 44 -14.29 12.13 -13.63
C ARG A 44 -15.26 11.05 -13.15
N HIS A 45 -14.76 9.98 -12.55
CA HIS A 45 -15.61 8.92 -12.03
C HIS A 45 -16.34 9.31 -10.73
N LEU A 46 -15.71 10.14 -9.88
CA LEU A 46 -16.36 10.71 -8.69
C LEU A 46 -17.47 11.69 -9.05
N VAL A 47 -17.23 12.59 -10.01
CA VAL A 47 -18.26 13.49 -10.55
C VAL A 47 -19.42 12.68 -11.13
N ALA A 48 -19.14 11.71 -11.99
CA ALA A 48 -20.18 10.84 -12.56
C ALA A 48 -20.96 10.04 -11.50
N ALA A 49 -20.32 9.68 -10.39
CA ALA A 49 -21.00 9.02 -9.27
C ALA A 49 -21.99 9.97 -8.58
N ALA A 50 -21.58 11.21 -8.29
CA ALA A 50 -22.45 12.22 -7.69
C ALA A 50 -23.63 12.56 -8.61
N GLU A 51 -23.39 12.77 -9.91
CA GLU A 51 -24.41 13.01 -10.94
C GLU A 51 -25.42 11.83 -11.04
N ASN A 52 -24.96 10.59 -10.76
CA ASN A 52 -25.82 9.41 -10.66
C ASN A 52 -26.46 9.21 -9.27
N GLY A 53 -26.48 10.25 -8.43
CA GLY A 53 -27.19 10.27 -7.15
C GLY A 53 -26.52 9.53 -6.02
N LYS A 54 -25.20 9.25 -6.10
CA LYS A 54 -24.46 8.60 -5.01
C LYS A 54 -23.89 9.64 -4.05
N GLU A 55 -23.83 9.31 -2.75
CA GLU A 55 -23.10 10.10 -1.78
C GLU A 55 -21.59 10.00 -2.08
N VAL A 56 -20.96 11.08 -2.49
CA VAL A 56 -19.52 11.13 -2.74
C VAL A 56 -18.87 12.06 -1.73
N THR A 57 -17.93 11.52 -0.93
CA THR A 57 -17.13 12.30 0.03
C THR A 57 -15.65 12.22 -0.34
N VAL A 58 -15.02 13.37 -0.52
CA VAL A 58 -13.61 13.49 -0.86
C VAL A 58 -12.88 14.23 0.26
N LEU A 59 -12.01 13.52 0.97
CA LEU A 59 -11.12 14.12 1.96
C LEU A 59 -9.85 14.59 1.22
N MET A 60 -9.75 15.89 0.98
CA MET A 60 -8.72 16.49 0.13
C MET A 60 -7.69 17.25 0.94
N GLU A 61 -6.42 17.00 0.68
CA GLU A 61 -5.29 17.77 1.20
C GLU A 61 -4.95 18.92 0.25
N LEU A 62 -5.34 20.15 0.61
CA LEU A 62 -5.06 21.33 -0.23
C LEU A 62 -3.57 21.72 -0.23
N ARG A 63 -2.84 21.46 0.87
CA ARG A 63 -1.43 21.83 1.03
C ARG A 63 -0.46 20.77 0.48
N ALA A 64 -0.87 20.07 -0.60
CA ALA A 64 0.00 19.15 -1.31
C ALA A 64 1.04 19.95 -2.10
N ARG A 65 2.27 19.95 -1.64
CA ARG A 65 3.38 20.76 -2.19
C ARG A 65 3.47 20.59 -3.72
N PHE A 66 3.41 21.71 -4.46
CA PHE A 66 3.42 21.86 -5.93
C PHE A 66 2.11 21.45 -6.64
N ASP A 67 1.08 21.02 -5.92
CA ASP A 67 -0.22 20.64 -6.49
C ASP A 67 -1.39 21.46 -5.92
N GLU A 68 -1.10 22.53 -5.17
CA GLU A 68 -2.09 23.34 -4.44
C GLU A 68 -3.18 23.88 -5.39
N GLN A 69 -2.78 24.51 -6.49
CA GLN A 69 -3.74 25.09 -7.47
C GLN A 69 -4.59 24.01 -8.14
N ASN A 70 -3.98 22.87 -8.48
CA ASN A 70 -4.69 21.75 -9.09
C ASN A 70 -5.72 21.14 -8.12
N ASN A 71 -5.36 21.02 -6.84
CA ASN A 71 -6.27 20.48 -5.83
C ASN A 71 -7.42 21.46 -5.52
N ILE A 72 -7.18 22.77 -5.51
CA ILE A 72 -8.24 23.79 -5.36
C ILE A 72 -9.24 23.69 -6.54
N ALA A 73 -8.75 23.67 -7.77
CA ALA A 73 -9.63 23.56 -8.94
C ALA A 73 -10.46 22.26 -8.95
N TYR A 74 -9.87 21.15 -8.50
CA TYR A 74 -10.61 19.89 -8.35
C TYR A 74 -11.60 19.91 -7.20
N ALA A 75 -11.29 20.60 -6.08
CA ALA A 75 -12.24 20.78 -4.98
C ALA A 75 -13.49 21.53 -5.45
N GLU A 76 -13.31 22.67 -6.14
CA GLU A 76 -14.41 23.45 -6.71
C GLU A 76 -15.25 22.63 -7.72
N LEU A 77 -14.60 21.87 -8.60
CA LEU A 77 -15.30 21.01 -9.55
C LEU A 77 -16.15 19.94 -8.84
N LEU A 78 -15.60 19.29 -7.81
CA LEU A 78 -16.28 18.26 -7.03
C LEU A 78 -17.49 18.85 -6.27
N GLU A 79 -17.33 19.99 -5.59
CA GLU A 79 -18.40 20.68 -4.87
C GLU A 79 -19.53 21.10 -5.82
N ASN A 80 -19.18 21.70 -6.97
CA ASN A 80 -20.15 22.08 -8.00
C ASN A 80 -20.90 20.88 -8.61
N SER A 81 -20.32 19.67 -8.52
CA SER A 81 -20.94 18.42 -8.99
C SER A 81 -21.74 17.70 -7.89
N GLY A 82 -21.89 18.29 -6.70
CA GLY A 82 -22.66 17.74 -5.59
C GLY A 82 -21.87 16.76 -4.69
N CYS A 83 -20.55 16.72 -4.80
CA CYS A 83 -19.70 15.96 -3.85
C CYS A 83 -19.51 16.75 -2.55
N THR A 84 -19.39 16.05 -1.42
CA THR A 84 -18.93 16.63 -0.17
C THR A 84 -17.40 16.65 -0.15
N VAL A 85 -16.78 17.81 -0.06
CA VAL A 85 -15.33 17.96 0.07
C VAL A 85 -14.96 18.29 1.50
N LEU A 86 -14.10 17.49 2.11
CA LEU A 86 -13.53 17.71 3.44
C LEU A 86 -12.07 18.17 3.26
N TYR A 87 -11.69 19.25 3.92
CA TYR A 87 -10.37 19.88 3.76
C TYR A 87 -9.32 19.46 4.79
N GLY A 88 -9.46 18.26 5.31
CA GLY A 88 -8.54 17.69 6.28
C GLY A 88 -8.72 18.26 7.69
N ILE A 89 -7.66 18.18 8.50
CA ILE A 89 -7.64 18.61 9.90
C ILE A 89 -6.54 19.64 10.07
N GLU A 90 -6.84 20.72 10.79
CA GLU A 90 -5.86 21.76 11.05
C GLU A 90 -4.58 21.21 11.68
N ASN A 91 -3.42 21.67 11.20
CA ASN A 91 -2.07 21.23 11.60
C ASN A 91 -1.69 19.79 11.26
N TYR A 92 -2.58 18.99 10.63
CA TYR A 92 -2.29 17.64 10.18
C TYR A 92 -2.50 17.51 8.68
N LYS A 93 -1.48 16.98 7.99
CA LYS A 93 -1.62 16.68 6.56
C LYS A 93 -2.25 15.32 6.35
N VAL A 94 -3.28 15.25 5.53
CA VAL A 94 -3.87 13.98 5.11
C VAL A 94 -3.01 13.36 4.03
N HIS A 95 -2.33 12.26 4.37
CA HIS A 95 -1.44 11.56 3.45
C HIS A 95 -1.83 10.09 3.24
N SER A 96 -2.87 9.62 3.88
CA SER A 96 -3.47 8.30 3.65
C SER A 96 -3.98 8.13 2.21
N LYS A 97 -4.03 6.90 1.73
CA LYS A 97 -4.61 6.52 0.44
C LYS A 97 -5.64 5.44 0.72
N LEU A 98 -6.87 5.87 0.87
CA LEU A 98 -8.01 5.05 1.27
C LEU A 98 -9.21 5.43 0.41
N CYS A 99 -9.80 4.43 -0.24
CA CYS A 99 -11.06 4.56 -0.96
C CYS A 99 -12.03 3.50 -0.43
N LEU A 100 -13.24 3.94 -0.06
CA LEU A 100 -14.32 3.08 0.39
C LEU A 100 -15.52 3.23 -0.53
N ILE A 101 -15.96 2.12 -1.10
CA ILE A 101 -17.21 2.02 -1.87
C ILE A 101 -18.20 1.21 -1.03
N THR A 102 -19.34 1.81 -0.70
CA THR A 102 -20.40 1.14 0.04
C THR A 102 -21.54 0.77 -0.91
N ARG A 103 -21.90 -0.49 -0.93
CA ARG A 103 -22.99 -1.05 -1.73
C ARG A 103 -24.08 -1.59 -0.82
N LYS A 104 -25.34 -1.36 -1.14
CA LYS A 104 -26.51 -1.90 -0.41
C LYS A 104 -27.24 -2.90 -1.30
N LYS A 105 -27.22 -4.16 -0.91
CA LYS A 105 -27.93 -5.24 -1.61
C LYS A 105 -28.79 -6.02 -0.63
N LYS A 106 -30.09 -6.16 -0.93
CA LYS A 106 -31.05 -6.89 -0.06
C LYS A 106 -30.96 -6.49 1.41
N ASN A 107 -30.95 -5.18 1.71
CA ASN A 107 -30.80 -4.61 3.05
C ASN A 107 -29.47 -4.90 3.80
N GLN A 108 -28.47 -5.49 3.13
CA GLN A 108 -27.12 -5.68 3.67
C GLN A 108 -26.16 -4.68 3.04
N LEU A 109 -25.27 -4.12 3.86
CA LEU A 109 -24.17 -3.28 3.39
C LEU A 109 -22.98 -4.17 3.05
N GLN A 110 -22.36 -3.86 1.92
CA GLN A 110 -21.12 -4.47 1.44
C GLN A 110 -20.09 -3.37 1.26
N TYR A 111 -18.88 -3.61 1.74
CA TYR A 111 -17.78 -2.67 1.67
C TYR A 111 -16.72 -3.17 0.69
N PHE A 112 -16.32 -2.31 -0.23
CA PHE A 112 -15.16 -2.52 -1.09
C PHE A 112 -14.15 -1.44 -0.76
N THR A 113 -13.04 -1.84 -0.14
CA THR A 113 -12.03 -0.92 0.36
C THR A 113 -10.76 -1.08 -0.46
N GLN A 114 -10.22 0.02 -0.95
CA GLN A 114 -8.89 0.07 -1.55
C GLN A 114 -7.97 0.87 -0.63
N ILE A 115 -6.80 0.30 -0.33
CA ILE A 115 -5.74 0.95 0.43
C ILE A 115 -4.45 0.93 -0.40
N GLY A 116 -3.80 2.09 -0.53
CA GLY A 116 -2.58 2.23 -1.30
C GLY A 116 -1.40 2.72 -0.48
N THR A 117 -0.19 2.36 -0.90
CA THR A 117 1.04 2.98 -0.40
C THR A 117 1.35 4.30 -1.13
N GLY A 118 0.88 4.44 -2.37
CA GLY A 118 1.10 5.57 -3.26
C GLY A 118 -0.14 6.39 -3.59
N ASN A 119 0.06 7.57 -4.16
CA ASN A 119 -1.00 8.51 -4.48
C ASN A 119 -1.94 8.00 -5.60
N TYR A 120 -3.15 8.52 -5.63
CA TYR A 120 -4.11 8.35 -6.70
C TYR A 120 -3.75 9.20 -7.92
N ASN A 121 -2.64 8.86 -8.57
CA ASN A 121 -2.12 9.63 -9.70
C ASN A 121 -1.66 8.68 -10.80
N GLU A 122 -2.35 8.70 -11.93
CA GLU A 122 -2.18 7.79 -13.06
C GLU A 122 -0.75 7.87 -13.64
N LYS A 123 -0.13 9.07 -13.65
CA LYS A 123 1.23 9.24 -14.16
C LYS A 123 2.30 8.72 -13.20
N THR A 124 2.12 8.98 -11.90
CA THR A 124 3.10 8.49 -10.91
C THR A 124 3.01 6.99 -10.73
N SER A 125 1.85 6.36 -10.97
CA SER A 125 1.71 4.91 -10.95
C SER A 125 2.51 4.19 -12.04
N GLU A 126 2.95 4.91 -13.09
CA GLU A 126 3.85 4.39 -14.14
C GLU A 126 5.34 4.54 -13.79
N GLN A 127 5.68 5.24 -12.70
CA GLN A 127 7.06 5.62 -12.36
C GLN A 127 7.47 5.23 -10.94
N TYR A 128 6.51 5.04 -10.02
CA TYR A 128 6.75 4.75 -8.62
C TYR A 128 6.31 3.34 -8.30
N THR A 129 7.12 2.62 -7.53
CA THR A 129 6.70 1.32 -7.02
C THR A 129 5.74 1.53 -5.86
N ASP A 130 4.50 1.05 -6.00
CA ASP A 130 3.48 1.15 -4.95
C ASP A 130 2.53 -0.04 -4.96
N TYR A 131 2.14 -0.49 -3.77
CA TYR A 131 1.08 -1.48 -3.63
C TYR A 131 -0.29 -0.82 -3.56
N SER A 132 -1.28 -1.46 -4.17
CA SER A 132 -2.70 -1.13 -4.10
C SER A 132 -3.49 -2.38 -3.74
N TYR A 133 -4.02 -2.43 -2.54
CA TYR A 133 -4.79 -3.56 -2.02
C TYR A 133 -6.28 -3.27 -2.08
N LEU A 134 -7.03 -4.16 -2.75
CA LEU A 134 -8.48 -4.11 -2.88
C LEU A 134 -9.08 -5.29 -2.12
N THR A 135 -9.95 -5.01 -1.16
CA THR A 135 -10.56 -6.03 -0.30
C THR A 135 -12.04 -5.77 -0.08
N ALA A 136 -12.81 -6.84 0.09
CA ALA A 136 -14.19 -6.81 0.54
C ALA A 136 -14.34 -7.34 1.98
N ARG A 137 -13.24 -7.37 2.77
CA ARG A 137 -13.28 -7.79 4.16
C ARG A 137 -14.06 -6.78 4.97
N GLU A 138 -15.16 -7.23 5.58
CA GLU A 138 -16.11 -6.37 6.28
C GLU A 138 -15.45 -5.53 7.39
N GLY A 139 -14.62 -6.13 8.25
CA GLY A 139 -13.95 -5.41 9.33
C GLY A 139 -13.05 -4.27 8.84
N ILE A 140 -12.31 -4.44 7.73
CA ILE A 140 -11.54 -3.35 7.11
C ILE A 140 -12.48 -2.27 6.57
N GLY A 141 -13.63 -2.66 6.00
CA GLY A 141 -14.66 -1.73 5.55
C GLY A 141 -15.26 -0.91 6.68
N ILE A 142 -15.55 -1.53 7.82
CA ILE A 142 -16.04 -0.86 9.03
C ILE A 142 -15.01 0.15 9.54
N ASP A 143 -13.74 -0.24 9.62
CA ASP A 143 -12.66 0.68 10.00
C ASP A 143 -12.53 1.86 9.04
N ALA A 144 -12.72 1.62 7.72
CA ALA A 144 -12.74 2.69 6.73
C ALA A 144 -13.95 3.63 6.90
N VAL A 145 -15.13 3.11 7.26
CA VAL A 145 -16.30 3.94 7.63
C VAL A 145 -15.94 4.82 8.83
N ASN A 146 -15.41 4.22 9.91
CA ASN A 146 -15.00 4.94 11.12
C ASN A 146 -13.94 6.00 10.81
N PHE A 147 -12.98 5.68 9.93
CA PHE A 147 -11.96 6.63 9.50
C PHE A 147 -12.59 7.89 8.88
N PHE A 148 -13.48 7.73 7.89
CA PHE A 148 -14.11 8.89 7.24
C PHE A 148 -15.04 9.66 8.16
N GLN A 149 -15.76 8.98 9.07
CA GLN A 149 -16.59 9.63 10.08
C GLN A 149 -15.74 10.47 11.05
N ASN A 150 -14.65 9.91 11.56
CA ASN A 150 -13.74 10.62 12.45
C ASN A 150 -13.10 11.83 11.75
N MET A 151 -12.69 11.69 10.49
CA MET A 151 -12.13 12.80 9.71
C MET A 151 -13.15 13.90 9.47
N ALA A 152 -14.42 13.57 9.25
CA ALA A 152 -15.48 14.55 9.04
C ALA A 152 -15.75 15.44 10.25
N ILE A 153 -15.54 14.94 11.46
CA ILE A 153 -15.71 15.69 12.72
C ILE A 153 -14.37 16.16 13.34
N GLY A 154 -13.26 16.02 12.61
CA GLY A 154 -11.94 16.47 13.07
C GLY A 154 -11.35 15.61 14.21
N GLN A 155 -11.84 14.38 14.41
CA GLN A 155 -11.36 13.49 15.48
C GLN A 155 -10.20 12.62 15.01
N LEU A 156 -9.01 12.80 15.59
CA LEU A 156 -7.82 12.00 15.29
C LEU A 156 -7.72 10.71 16.12
N GLN A 157 -8.40 10.67 17.27
CA GLN A 157 -8.34 9.56 18.24
C GLN A 157 -9.49 8.57 17.99
N GLY A 158 -9.52 7.97 16.80
CA GLY A 158 -10.51 6.95 16.48
C GLY A 158 -10.08 5.55 16.90
N THR A 159 -11.06 4.66 17.17
CA THR A 159 -10.80 3.24 17.42
C THR A 159 -10.93 2.46 16.12
N TYR A 160 -9.95 1.60 15.85
CA TYR A 160 -9.86 0.75 14.67
C TYR A 160 -9.42 -0.66 15.10
N GLU A 161 -10.08 -1.66 14.56
CA GLU A 161 -9.77 -3.07 14.88
C GLU A 161 -8.65 -3.63 14.00
N HIS A 162 -8.60 -3.20 12.74
CA HIS A 162 -7.67 -3.71 11.75
C HIS A 162 -6.68 -2.67 11.28
N LEU A 163 -7.15 -1.46 10.97
CA LEU A 163 -6.31 -0.39 10.45
C LEU A 163 -5.46 0.25 11.55
N LEU A 164 -4.19 0.51 11.24
CA LEU A 164 -3.34 1.35 12.09
C LEU A 164 -3.36 2.77 11.53
N VAL A 165 -3.82 3.73 12.33
CA VAL A 165 -4.01 5.11 11.87
C VAL A 165 -3.11 6.05 12.66
N ALA A 166 -2.28 6.82 11.94
CA ALA A 166 -1.52 7.92 12.52
C ALA A 166 -2.40 9.20 12.57
N PRO A 167 -2.20 10.07 13.59
CA PRO A 167 -1.13 10.03 14.60
C PRO A 167 -1.43 9.17 15.83
N HIS A 168 -2.59 8.50 15.91
CA HIS A 168 -3.04 7.88 17.15
C HIS A 168 -2.46 6.46 17.37
N THR A 169 -2.78 5.48 16.52
CA THR A 169 -2.48 4.06 16.80
C THR A 169 -1.28 3.51 16.05
N LEU A 170 -0.91 4.07 14.88
CA LEU A 170 0.10 3.48 14.00
C LEU A 170 1.45 3.27 14.71
N LYS A 171 2.00 4.32 15.32
CA LYS A 171 3.33 4.26 15.96
C LYS A 171 3.33 3.32 17.17
N THR A 172 2.31 3.39 18.03
CA THR A 172 2.21 2.56 19.24
C THR A 172 2.08 1.09 18.89
N GLN A 173 1.31 0.75 17.86
CA GLN A 173 1.17 -0.62 17.39
C GLN A 173 2.45 -1.16 16.72
N VAL A 174 3.16 -0.33 15.95
CA VAL A 174 4.46 -0.72 15.39
C VAL A 174 5.47 -1.00 16.51
N LEU A 175 5.55 -0.15 17.53
CA LEU A 175 6.41 -0.38 18.69
C LEU A 175 6.04 -1.69 19.41
N ALA A 176 4.75 -1.94 19.66
CA ALA A 176 4.30 -3.18 20.29
C ALA A 176 4.61 -4.44 19.46
N MET A 177 4.61 -4.33 18.12
CA MET A 177 5.02 -5.42 17.24
C MET A 177 6.53 -5.67 17.31
N ILE A 178 7.36 -4.63 17.42
CA ILE A 178 8.80 -4.76 17.67
C ILE A 178 9.03 -5.42 19.04
N ASP A 179 8.31 -4.99 20.10
CA ASP A 179 8.38 -5.59 21.43
C ASP A 179 8.07 -7.09 21.41
N THR A 180 7.07 -7.50 20.64
CA THR A 180 6.74 -8.92 20.45
C THR A 180 7.92 -9.71 19.86
N GLU A 181 8.64 -9.16 18.89
CA GLU A 181 9.82 -9.83 18.33
C GLU A 181 11.01 -9.84 19.32
N ILE A 182 11.18 -8.79 20.12
CA ILE A 182 12.18 -8.77 21.22
C ILE A 182 11.91 -9.90 22.22
N GLU A 183 10.66 -10.06 22.64
CA GLU A 183 10.26 -11.12 23.57
C GLU A 183 10.50 -12.52 22.99
N LYS A 184 10.18 -12.73 21.71
CA LYS A 184 10.49 -14.00 21.02
C LYS A 184 11.99 -14.29 21.01
N ALA A 185 12.83 -13.32 20.65
CA ALA A 185 14.28 -13.48 20.63
C ALA A 185 14.83 -13.82 22.01
N ARG A 186 14.37 -13.13 23.06
CA ARG A 186 14.75 -13.43 24.46
C ARG A 186 14.35 -14.84 24.88
N ASN A 187 13.26 -15.38 24.33
CA ASN A 187 12.80 -16.75 24.54
C ASN A 187 13.39 -17.75 23.53
N GLN A 188 14.47 -17.40 22.81
CA GLN A 188 15.15 -18.22 21.82
C GLN A 188 14.22 -18.73 20.68
N GLN A 189 13.17 -17.98 20.39
CA GLN A 189 12.27 -18.24 19.28
C GLN A 189 12.71 -17.44 18.03
N PRO A 190 12.42 -17.92 16.82
CA PRO A 190 12.69 -17.18 15.60
C PRO A 190 12.02 -15.81 15.64
N ALA A 191 12.80 -14.75 15.48
CA ALA A 191 12.37 -13.36 15.54
C ALA A 191 13.00 -12.56 14.41
N GLU A 192 12.17 -11.94 13.58
CA GLU A 192 12.65 -11.13 12.47
C GLU A 192 11.73 -9.96 12.17
N ILE A 193 12.33 -8.88 11.71
CA ILE A 193 11.67 -7.67 11.25
C ILE A 193 12.20 -7.35 9.86
N LEU A 194 11.29 -7.20 8.88
CA LEU A 194 11.63 -6.72 7.56
C LEU A 194 10.77 -5.49 7.24
N MET A 195 11.41 -4.35 6.97
CA MET A 195 10.69 -3.14 6.57
C MET A 195 11.22 -2.57 5.26
N LYS A 196 10.31 -2.23 4.35
CA LYS A 196 10.59 -1.38 3.20
C LYS A 196 10.03 0.01 3.46
N LEU A 197 10.87 1.03 3.39
CA LEU A 197 10.56 2.43 3.72
C LEU A 197 11.20 3.38 2.71
N ASN A 198 10.69 4.61 2.63
CA ASN A 198 11.47 5.68 1.98
C ASN A 198 12.51 6.24 2.94
N SER A 199 12.14 6.44 4.21
CA SER A 199 13.05 7.00 5.22
C SER A 199 12.75 6.49 6.63
N LEU A 200 13.78 6.41 7.45
CA LEU A 200 13.73 6.05 8.87
C LEU A 200 14.44 7.13 9.70
N THR A 201 13.67 7.96 10.41
CA THR A 201 14.19 9.07 11.24
C THR A 201 13.46 9.21 12.58
N ASP A 202 12.44 8.37 12.86
CA ASP A 202 11.72 8.42 14.14
C ASP A 202 12.58 7.82 15.25
N ARG A 203 12.97 8.65 16.21
CA ARG A 203 13.89 8.28 17.28
C ARG A 203 13.40 7.08 18.09
N LYS A 204 12.11 7.04 18.46
CA LYS A 204 11.55 5.95 19.27
C LYS A 204 11.57 4.61 18.51
N ILE A 205 11.28 4.64 17.21
CA ILE A 205 11.35 3.44 16.36
C ILE A 205 12.80 2.98 16.21
N ILE A 206 13.73 3.91 16.00
CA ILE A 206 15.18 3.59 15.89
C ILE A 206 15.69 2.96 17.18
N ASP A 207 15.44 3.58 18.34
CA ASP A 207 15.86 3.06 19.65
C ASP A 207 15.30 1.66 19.90
N ARG A 208 14.04 1.41 19.49
CA ARG A 208 13.43 0.08 19.67
C ARG A 208 13.96 -0.97 18.69
N LEU A 209 14.29 -0.60 17.44
CA LEU A 209 14.97 -1.50 16.50
C LEU A 209 16.38 -1.84 16.95
N GLN A 210 17.09 -0.90 17.57
CA GLN A 210 18.38 -1.14 18.20
C GLN A 210 18.27 -2.16 19.35
N GLU A 211 17.26 -2.00 20.23
CA GLU A 211 17.00 -2.95 21.31
C GLU A 211 16.62 -4.34 20.75
N ALA A 212 15.84 -4.39 19.66
CA ALA A 212 15.52 -5.64 18.98
C ALA A 212 16.77 -6.34 18.47
N SER A 213 17.68 -5.62 17.82
CA SER A 213 18.97 -6.17 17.38
C SER A 213 19.79 -6.68 18.57
N SER A 214 19.92 -5.90 19.64
CA SER A 214 20.66 -6.31 20.85
C SER A 214 20.05 -7.56 21.53
N ALA A 215 18.75 -7.81 21.35
CA ALA A 215 18.07 -9.01 21.82
C ALA A 215 18.23 -10.21 20.87
N GLY A 216 18.85 -10.05 19.69
CA GLY A 216 19.06 -11.10 18.69
C GLY A 216 18.02 -11.16 17.56
N VAL A 217 17.12 -10.19 17.47
CA VAL A 217 16.15 -10.09 16.35
C VAL A 217 16.90 -9.76 15.06
N GLN A 218 16.63 -10.50 13.97
CA GLN A 218 17.14 -10.18 12.65
C GLN A 218 16.34 -9.03 12.05
N VAL A 219 16.98 -7.87 11.82
CA VAL A 219 16.34 -6.65 11.30
C VAL A 219 16.86 -6.35 9.91
N ARG A 220 16.01 -6.45 8.91
CA ARG A 220 16.30 -6.15 7.51
C ARG A 220 15.53 -4.92 7.05
N LEU A 221 16.22 -3.94 6.51
CA LEU A 221 15.61 -2.68 6.09
C LEU A 221 15.95 -2.39 4.63
N ILE A 222 14.93 -2.07 3.81
CA ILE A 222 15.10 -1.56 2.45
C ILE A 222 14.71 -0.08 2.49
N ILE A 223 15.70 0.82 2.45
CA ILE A 223 15.50 2.26 2.63
C ILE A 223 16.27 3.02 1.54
N ARG A 224 15.53 3.73 0.65
CA ARG A 224 16.13 4.49 -0.46
C ARG A 224 16.59 5.89 -0.11
N GLY A 225 16.06 6.47 0.95
CA GLY A 225 16.31 7.84 1.38
C GLY A 225 17.05 7.91 2.72
N ILE A 226 16.63 8.80 3.60
CA ILE A 226 17.32 9.04 4.87
C ILE A 226 17.15 7.85 5.81
N CYS A 227 18.26 7.31 6.29
CA CYS A 227 18.31 6.31 7.36
C CYS A 227 19.18 6.84 8.49
N CYS A 228 18.57 7.09 9.66
CA CYS A 228 19.27 7.56 10.86
C CYS A 228 19.67 6.41 11.81
N LEU A 229 19.59 5.16 11.34
CA LEU A 229 20.07 3.97 12.05
C LEU A 229 21.32 3.44 11.35
N LEU A 230 22.44 3.40 12.05
CA LEU A 230 23.68 2.77 11.56
C LEU A 230 23.64 1.27 11.85
N PRO A 231 23.81 0.40 10.83
CA PRO A 231 23.83 -1.06 11.02
C PRO A 231 25.20 -1.55 11.45
N GLY A 232 25.26 -2.77 11.97
CA GLY A 232 26.51 -3.49 12.21
C GLY A 232 27.37 -2.94 13.35
N ILE A 233 26.83 -2.18 14.29
CA ILE A 233 27.52 -1.71 15.48
C ILE A 233 27.49 -2.81 16.55
N PRO A 234 28.66 -3.35 16.98
CA PRO A 234 28.72 -4.42 17.98
C PRO A 234 27.98 -4.08 19.27
N GLY A 235 27.17 -5.02 19.76
CA GLY A 235 26.35 -4.87 20.97
C GLY A 235 25.10 -3.99 20.82
N TYR A 236 24.92 -3.34 19.66
CA TYR A 236 23.78 -2.42 19.43
C TYR A 236 22.96 -2.80 18.19
N THR A 237 23.59 -2.78 17.01
CA THR A 237 22.90 -2.98 15.72
C THR A 237 23.56 -4.06 14.87
N GLU A 238 24.24 -5.01 15.49
CA GLU A 238 24.98 -6.08 14.81
C GLU A 238 24.08 -7.01 13.97
N HIS A 239 22.79 -7.12 14.34
CA HIS A 239 21.78 -7.87 13.60
C HIS A 239 20.91 -6.99 12.70
N VAL A 240 21.29 -5.73 12.49
CA VAL A 240 20.62 -4.83 11.52
C VAL A 240 21.38 -4.83 10.21
N GLU A 241 20.65 -5.00 9.11
CA GLU A 241 21.17 -4.82 7.77
C GLU A 241 20.27 -3.87 6.98
N VAL A 242 20.88 -2.94 6.24
CA VAL A 242 20.15 -1.92 5.49
C VAL A 242 20.61 -1.91 4.04
N HIS A 243 19.67 -2.12 3.12
CA HIS A 243 19.86 -2.00 1.68
C HIS A 243 19.15 -0.75 1.13
N SER A 244 19.77 -0.09 0.16
CA SER A 244 19.17 1.04 -0.58
C SER A 244 19.13 0.69 -2.05
N ILE A 245 17.96 0.76 -2.66
CA ILE A 245 17.75 0.52 -4.08
C ILE A 245 17.37 1.83 -4.76
N VAL A 246 18.17 2.24 -5.76
CA VAL A 246 17.89 3.38 -6.64
C VAL A 246 18.00 2.88 -8.07
N GLY A 247 16.89 2.80 -8.76
CA GLY A 247 16.79 2.22 -10.10
C GLY A 247 15.96 3.08 -11.04
N ARG A 248 15.40 2.43 -12.06
CA ARG A 248 14.53 3.03 -13.08
C ARG A 248 13.27 3.62 -12.48
N TYR A 249 12.65 2.91 -11.53
CA TYR A 249 11.46 3.31 -10.82
C TYR A 249 11.82 3.83 -9.43
N LEU A 250 11.05 4.80 -8.93
CA LEU A 250 11.21 5.28 -7.57
C LEU A 250 10.65 4.24 -6.58
N GLU A 251 11.51 3.68 -5.73
CA GLU A 251 11.11 2.77 -4.67
C GLU A 251 10.30 3.51 -3.61
N HIS A 252 8.97 3.46 -3.73
CA HIS A 252 8.05 4.30 -2.95
C HIS A 252 7.16 3.52 -1.99
N ALA A 253 6.89 2.24 -2.24
CA ALA A 253 6.06 1.42 -1.37
C ALA A 253 6.61 1.33 0.06
N ARG A 254 5.71 1.26 1.05
CA ARG A 254 6.03 0.98 2.44
C ARG A 254 5.36 -0.32 2.86
N VAL A 255 6.18 -1.22 3.37
CA VAL A 255 5.75 -2.53 3.85
C VAL A 255 6.42 -2.80 5.18
N TYR A 256 5.66 -3.29 6.16
CA TYR A 256 6.17 -3.71 7.46
C TYR A 256 5.85 -5.18 7.67
N CYS A 257 6.87 -5.98 7.94
CA CYS A 257 6.73 -7.40 8.24
C CYS A 257 7.34 -7.69 9.61
N PHE A 258 6.59 -8.38 10.47
CA PHE A 258 7.00 -8.78 11.81
C PHE A 258 6.79 -10.27 11.98
N GLY A 259 7.83 -10.96 12.45
CA GLY A 259 7.85 -12.41 12.64
C GLY A 259 8.07 -13.18 11.34
N SER A 260 8.02 -14.49 11.45
CA SER A 260 8.21 -15.46 10.37
C SER A 260 7.16 -16.56 10.40
N GLY A 261 7.05 -17.30 9.28
CA GLY A 261 6.15 -18.43 9.16
C GLY A 261 4.66 -18.04 9.23
N PRO A 262 3.79 -18.94 9.75
CA PRO A 262 2.33 -18.75 9.69
C PRO A 262 1.81 -17.58 10.53
N TYR A 263 2.57 -17.15 11.53
CA TYR A 263 2.19 -16.02 12.40
C TYR A 263 2.75 -14.67 11.95
N GLN A 264 3.39 -14.61 10.79
CA GLN A 264 3.93 -13.39 10.24
C GLN A 264 2.84 -12.37 9.96
N ARG A 265 3.03 -11.15 10.49
CA ARG A 265 2.15 -10.00 10.26
C ARG A 265 2.76 -9.10 9.19
N ILE A 266 1.99 -8.81 8.15
CA ILE A 266 2.41 -7.96 7.02
C ILE A 266 1.42 -6.83 6.88
N PHE A 267 1.95 -5.60 6.77
CA PHE A 267 1.18 -4.38 6.55
C PHE A 267 1.73 -3.65 5.33
N ILE A 268 0.83 -3.12 4.51
CA ILE A 268 1.16 -2.06 3.56
C ILE A 268 0.77 -0.71 4.16
N SER A 269 1.53 0.35 3.90
CA SER A 269 1.30 1.64 4.55
C SER A 269 1.56 2.83 3.66
N SER A 270 0.90 3.95 3.97
CA SER A 270 1.24 5.26 3.43
C SER A 270 2.36 5.96 4.21
N ALA A 271 2.69 5.49 5.41
CA ALA A 271 3.63 6.12 6.33
C ALA A 271 5.07 5.60 6.17
N ASP A 272 6.03 6.52 6.21
CA ASP A 272 7.42 6.22 6.56
C ASP A 272 7.60 6.25 8.08
N MET A 273 8.66 5.66 8.60
CA MET A 273 9.03 5.75 10.02
C MET A 273 9.78 7.05 10.31
N MET A 274 9.07 8.15 10.13
CA MET A 274 9.52 9.50 10.41
C MET A 274 8.55 10.15 11.41
N THR A 275 9.04 10.92 12.38
CA THR A 275 8.22 11.60 13.39
C THR A 275 7.09 12.42 12.76
N ARG A 276 7.37 13.12 11.64
CA ARG A 276 6.31 13.88 10.93
C ARG A 276 5.19 13.00 10.37
N ASN A 277 5.50 11.76 9.93
CA ASN A 277 4.50 10.83 9.41
C ASN A 277 3.67 10.22 10.54
N THR A 278 4.35 9.85 11.63
CA THR A 278 3.71 9.14 12.74
C THR A 278 2.97 10.07 13.71
N GLU A 279 3.30 11.38 13.74
CA GLU A 279 2.77 12.33 14.73
C GLU A 279 2.11 13.60 14.15
N LYS A 280 2.35 13.93 12.86
CA LYS A 280 1.88 15.19 12.24
C LYS A 280 1.13 14.96 10.93
N ARG A 281 0.82 13.72 10.60
CA ARG A 281 0.06 13.34 9.41
C ARG A 281 -1.03 12.35 9.73
N VAL A 282 -2.06 12.35 8.92
CA VAL A 282 -3.04 11.27 8.87
C VAL A 282 -2.54 10.24 7.86
N GLU A 283 -2.09 9.10 8.36
CA GLU A 283 -1.55 7.97 7.58
C GLU A 283 -2.31 6.70 7.95
N VAL A 284 -2.30 5.71 7.06
CA VAL A 284 -2.95 4.42 7.29
C VAL A 284 -1.97 3.30 6.96
N ALA A 285 -1.92 2.28 7.83
CA ALA A 285 -1.35 0.98 7.53
C ALA A 285 -2.46 -0.08 7.61
N CYS A 286 -2.49 -0.98 6.63
CA CYS A 286 -3.49 -2.03 6.50
C CYS A 286 -2.83 -3.41 6.57
N PRO A 287 -3.30 -4.32 7.44
CA PRO A 287 -2.83 -5.69 7.47
C PRO A 287 -3.27 -6.47 6.23
N ILE A 288 -2.42 -7.35 5.76
CA ILE A 288 -2.73 -8.33 4.71
C ILE A 288 -3.03 -9.65 5.38
N TYR A 289 -4.26 -10.13 5.21
CA TYR A 289 -4.72 -11.38 5.86
C TYR A 289 -4.62 -12.60 4.95
N GLU A 290 -4.83 -12.41 3.65
CA GLU A 290 -4.85 -13.49 2.68
C GLU A 290 -3.43 -14.05 2.47
N GLU A 291 -3.24 -15.31 2.81
CA GLU A 291 -1.92 -15.96 2.79
C GLU A 291 -1.25 -15.89 1.39
N ARG A 292 -2.03 -16.06 0.32
CA ARG A 292 -1.52 -15.90 -1.05
C ARG A 292 -0.94 -14.50 -1.30
N LEU A 293 -1.57 -13.45 -0.76
CA LEU A 293 -1.09 -12.08 -0.94
C LEU A 293 0.12 -11.77 -0.04
N LYS A 294 0.17 -12.34 1.16
CA LYS A 294 1.36 -12.28 2.02
C LYS A 294 2.55 -12.90 1.29
N GLN A 295 2.40 -14.12 0.77
CA GLN A 295 3.48 -14.81 0.05
C GLN A 295 3.95 -14.04 -1.18
N ARG A 296 3.03 -13.38 -1.90
CA ARG A 296 3.38 -12.50 -3.00
C ARG A 296 4.25 -11.32 -2.54
N ILE A 297 3.83 -10.58 -1.53
CA ILE A 297 4.60 -9.45 -0.98
C ILE A 297 5.99 -9.92 -0.51
N LEU A 298 6.06 -11.06 0.18
CA LEU A 298 7.33 -11.62 0.64
C LEU A 298 8.24 -12.02 -0.52
N SER A 299 7.67 -12.57 -1.59
CA SER A 299 8.42 -12.89 -2.80
C SER A 299 9.01 -11.63 -3.45
N ASP A 300 8.20 -10.58 -3.59
CA ASP A 300 8.64 -9.29 -4.12
C ASP A 300 9.77 -8.69 -3.26
N LEU A 301 9.61 -8.72 -1.92
CA LEU A 301 10.63 -8.23 -0.99
C LEU A 301 11.91 -9.06 -1.01
N ARG A 302 11.82 -10.39 -1.19
CA ARG A 302 13.00 -11.26 -1.38
C ARG A 302 13.77 -10.92 -2.65
N ILE A 303 13.07 -10.68 -3.75
CA ILE A 303 13.69 -10.25 -5.01
C ILE A 303 14.42 -8.92 -4.79
N MET A 304 13.78 -7.94 -4.13
CA MET A 304 14.42 -6.65 -3.80
C MET A 304 15.64 -6.83 -2.86
N TRP A 305 15.54 -7.71 -1.86
CA TRP A 305 16.63 -7.98 -0.93
C TRP A 305 17.82 -8.63 -1.61
N SER A 306 17.58 -9.45 -2.62
CA SER A 306 18.60 -10.16 -3.39
C SER A 306 19.22 -9.31 -4.52
N ASP A 307 18.80 -8.05 -4.70
CA ASP A 307 19.34 -7.17 -5.72
C ASP A 307 20.84 -6.93 -5.48
N ASN A 308 21.69 -7.39 -6.41
CA ASN A 308 23.15 -7.21 -6.37
C ASN A 308 23.67 -6.32 -7.49
N VAL A 309 22.77 -5.66 -8.24
CA VAL A 309 23.08 -4.76 -9.34
C VAL A 309 22.89 -3.29 -8.94
N LYS A 310 21.74 -2.95 -8.40
CA LYS A 310 21.36 -1.59 -8.04
C LYS A 310 21.46 -1.33 -6.55
N ALA A 311 21.28 -2.35 -5.70
CA ALA A 311 21.33 -2.17 -4.27
C ALA A 311 22.71 -1.74 -3.78
N ARG A 312 22.67 -0.95 -2.70
CA ARG A 312 23.83 -0.53 -1.91
C ARG A 312 23.56 -0.91 -0.46
N ARG A 313 24.56 -1.47 0.20
CA ARG A 313 24.52 -1.79 1.62
C ARG A 313 25.05 -0.61 2.43
N LEU A 314 24.27 -0.14 3.39
CA LEU A 314 24.72 0.85 4.38
C LEU A 314 25.76 0.19 5.30
N GLN A 315 26.87 0.88 5.52
CA GLN A 315 27.95 0.43 6.41
C GLN A 315 27.83 1.09 7.79
N SER A 316 28.54 0.56 8.76
CA SER A 316 28.58 1.09 10.14
C SER A 316 29.16 2.51 10.26
N ASP A 317 29.94 2.95 9.28
CA ASP A 317 30.47 4.32 9.17
C ASP A 317 29.53 5.30 8.48
N GLY A 318 28.35 4.84 8.03
CA GLY A 318 27.36 5.63 7.29
C GLY A 318 27.58 5.70 5.78
N SER A 319 28.64 5.08 5.26
CA SER A 319 28.87 4.98 3.81
C SER A 319 28.00 3.90 3.17
N TYR A 320 27.83 3.96 1.84
CA TYR A 320 27.11 2.96 1.05
C TYR A 320 28.06 2.21 0.13
N ALA A 321 28.23 0.91 0.36
CA ALA A 321 29.01 0.02 -0.49
C ALA A 321 28.15 -0.73 -1.52
N ARG A 322 28.73 -1.12 -2.64
CA ARG A 322 28.09 -2.07 -3.57
C ARG A 322 28.04 -3.44 -2.91
N LEU A 323 26.97 -4.18 -3.15
CA LEU A 323 26.92 -5.59 -2.81
C LEU A 323 27.87 -6.36 -3.75
N GLU A 324 28.59 -7.34 -3.18
CA GLU A 324 29.44 -8.21 -3.97
C GLU A 324 28.58 -9.06 -4.90
N GLN A 325 28.96 -9.11 -6.17
CA GLN A 325 28.29 -9.93 -7.18
C GLN A 325 28.79 -11.38 -7.04
N SER A 326 28.26 -12.11 -6.07
CA SER A 326 28.45 -13.55 -5.97
C SER A 326 27.23 -14.26 -6.56
N GLY A 327 27.40 -15.00 -7.66
CA GLY A 327 26.33 -15.76 -8.29
C GLY A 327 25.57 -15.03 -9.40
N GLU A 328 24.28 -15.34 -9.55
CA GLU A 328 23.43 -14.77 -10.61
C GLU A 328 23.23 -13.26 -10.41
N ARG A 329 23.27 -12.54 -11.54
CA ARG A 329 23.02 -11.09 -11.57
C ARG A 329 21.53 -10.82 -11.41
N ILE A 330 21.14 -10.18 -10.30
CA ILE A 330 19.75 -9.83 -9.96
C ILE A 330 19.59 -8.32 -9.93
N ASP A 331 18.90 -7.76 -10.94
CA ASP A 331 18.31 -6.43 -10.90
C ASP A 331 16.83 -6.62 -10.51
N SER A 332 16.49 -6.20 -9.33
CA SER A 332 15.16 -6.47 -8.75
C SER A 332 14.02 -5.88 -9.58
N GLN A 333 14.20 -4.67 -10.10
CA GLN A 333 13.16 -4.02 -10.90
C GLN A 333 12.97 -4.70 -12.25
N GLU A 334 14.05 -5.14 -12.91
CA GLU A 334 13.96 -5.93 -14.14
C GLU A 334 13.30 -7.29 -13.88
N GLN A 335 13.65 -7.96 -12.79
CA GLN A 335 13.08 -9.26 -12.46
C GLN A 335 11.58 -9.16 -12.13
N LEU A 336 11.17 -8.16 -11.34
CA LEU A 336 9.75 -7.90 -11.04
C LEU A 336 8.95 -7.57 -12.30
N MET A 337 9.53 -6.79 -13.22
CA MET A 337 8.90 -6.48 -14.51
C MET A 337 8.71 -7.75 -15.35
N ARG A 338 9.73 -8.60 -15.47
CA ARG A 338 9.66 -9.87 -16.20
C ARG A 338 8.60 -10.79 -15.60
N THR A 339 8.55 -10.89 -14.27
CA THR A 339 7.54 -11.71 -13.56
C THR A 339 6.13 -11.23 -13.87
N ALA A 340 5.89 -9.92 -13.89
CA ALA A 340 4.59 -9.35 -14.23
C ALA A 340 4.19 -9.60 -15.68
N ILE A 341 5.13 -9.48 -16.64
CA ILE A 341 4.89 -9.77 -18.06
C ILE A 341 4.49 -11.23 -18.24
N LEU A 342 5.27 -12.18 -17.69
CA LEU A 342 4.98 -13.60 -17.76
C LEU A 342 3.62 -13.96 -17.16
N ALA A 343 3.28 -13.35 -16.01
CA ALA A 343 1.96 -13.56 -15.39
C ALA A 343 0.81 -13.04 -16.28
N ALA A 344 0.99 -11.92 -16.97
CA ALA A 344 0.01 -11.36 -17.89
C ALA A 344 -0.16 -12.25 -19.14
N GLU A 345 0.93 -12.76 -19.69
CA GLU A 345 0.93 -13.70 -20.83
C GLU A 345 0.20 -15.02 -20.48
N ASP A 346 0.50 -15.57 -19.30
CA ASP A 346 -0.17 -16.78 -18.79
C ASP A 346 -1.67 -16.57 -18.57
N ALA A 347 -2.06 -15.42 -18.02
CA ALA A 347 -3.47 -15.05 -17.84
C ALA A 347 -4.20 -14.94 -19.20
N SER A 348 -3.57 -14.31 -20.19
CA SER A 348 -4.12 -14.17 -21.54
C SER A 348 -4.26 -15.50 -22.24
N ARG A 349 -3.29 -16.40 -22.08
CA ARG A 349 -3.35 -17.77 -22.65
C ARG A 349 -4.50 -18.57 -22.05
N LYS A 350 -4.64 -18.60 -20.72
CA LYS A 350 -5.74 -19.26 -20.03
C LYS A 350 -7.12 -18.74 -20.47
N GLN A 351 -7.25 -17.43 -20.62
CA GLN A 351 -8.48 -16.80 -21.09
C GLN A 351 -8.81 -17.19 -22.54
N SER A 352 -7.81 -17.36 -23.40
CA SER A 352 -7.99 -17.83 -24.77
C SER A 352 -8.40 -19.31 -24.81
N GLU A 353 -7.74 -20.15 -24.04
CA GLU A 353 -8.06 -21.58 -23.89
C GLU A 353 -9.49 -21.79 -23.34
N GLU A 354 -9.91 -21.01 -22.35
CA GLU A 354 -11.29 -21.05 -21.84
C GLU A 354 -12.33 -20.64 -22.90
N LYS A 355 -12.02 -19.63 -23.72
CA LYS A 355 -12.90 -19.21 -24.84
C LYS A 355 -12.97 -20.28 -25.93
N GLU A 356 -11.84 -20.89 -26.31
CA GLU A 356 -11.82 -22.00 -27.27
C GLU A 356 -12.60 -23.19 -26.76
N SER A 357 -12.40 -23.62 -25.51
CA SER A 357 -13.16 -24.72 -24.90
C SER A 357 -14.67 -24.45 -24.83
N LEU A 358 -15.10 -23.22 -24.70
CA LEU A 358 -16.51 -22.79 -24.73
C LEU A 358 -17.07 -22.87 -26.17
N TRP A 359 -16.25 -22.46 -27.16
CA TRP A 359 -16.61 -22.60 -28.60
C TRP A 359 -16.73 -24.04 -29.03
N GLU A 360 -15.82 -24.91 -28.64
CA GLU A 360 -15.90 -26.34 -28.91
C GLU A 360 -17.13 -26.99 -28.29
N ARG A 361 -17.49 -26.65 -27.04
CA ARG A 361 -18.73 -27.10 -26.38
C ARG A 361 -19.97 -26.57 -27.07
N VAL A 362 -20.00 -25.33 -27.52
CA VAL A 362 -21.10 -24.76 -28.26
C VAL A 362 -21.20 -25.37 -29.66
N HIS A 363 -20.07 -25.55 -30.33
CA HIS A 363 -20.02 -26.20 -31.65
C HIS A 363 -20.50 -27.67 -31.58
N HIS A 364 -20.05 -28.40 -30.60
CA HIS A 364 -20.50 -29.80 -30.38
C HIS A 364 -22.00 -29.87 -30.07
N ARG A 365 -22.56 -28.94 -29.29
CA ARG A 365 -24.00 -28.88 -29.01
C ARG A 365 -24.85 -28.48 -30.24
N LEU A 366 -24.33 -27.63 -31.09
CA LEU A 366 -25.08 -27.14 -32.28
C LEU A 366 -25.01 -28.12 -33.48
N PHE A 367 -23.96 -28.92 -33.59
CA PHE A 367 -23.70 -29.78 -34.75
C PHE A 367 -23.85 -31.26 -34.48
N SER A 368 -23.96 -31.72 -33.21
CA SER A 368 -24.23 -33.13 -32.85
C SER A 368 -25.73 -33.45 -32.77
N GLN A 369 -26.63 -32.47 -33.02
CA GLN A 369 -28.09 -32.73 -33.14
C GLN A 369 -28.54 -32.94 -34.59
N LYS A 370 -27.63 -33.16 -35.54
CA LYS A 370 -27.96 -33.53 -36.93
C LYS A 370 -27.37 -34.91 -37.23
N LYS A 371 -27.85 -35.92 -36.55
CA LYS A 371 -27.87 -37.34 -37.00
C LYS A 371 -29.12 -38.03 -36.50
#